data_064e833a5ce1d8480e0500c6d57757c1
#
_entry.id   064e833a5ce1d8480e0500c6d57757c1
#
_cell.length_a   1.000
_cell.length_b   1.000
_cell.length_c   1.000
_cell.angle_alpha   90.00
_cell.angle_beta   90.00
_cell.angle_gamma   90.00
#
_symmetry.space_group_name_H-M   'P 1'
#
loop_
_entity.id
_entity.type
_entity.pdbx_description
1 polymer ?
#
loop_
_entity_poly.entity_id
_entity_poly.type
_entity_poly.pdbx_seq_one_letter_code
_entity_poly.pdbx_strand_id
1 'polypeptide(L)'
;MLQERIEPAWIDAFETLFRRCALQSGDVVAILGETQSRPVLMELARLALSRFGVRSFTLVLPSVFSSGEPVSRSTGASDAIQQLAPVIAALAGSTLVVDCTVEGLMHAPELPAILKGNGATQPRVVYVSNEHPEAL
;
A
#
# COMPACT_ATOMS: atom_id res chain seq x y z
N MET A 1 10.50 -19.42 -11.27
CA MET A 1 10.02 -18.66 -10.09
C MET A 1 8.75 -19.31 -9.55
N LEU A 2 8.75 -19.60 -8.28
CA LEU A 2 7.56 -20.14 -7.64
C LEU A 2 6.60 -19.00 -7.34
N GLN A 3 5.37 -19.13 -7.80
CA GLN A 3 4.31 -18.19 -7.43
C GLN A 3 3.69 -18.65 -6.12
N GLU A 4 3.43 -17.71 -5.23
CA GLU A 4 2.73 -18.05 -4.01
C GLU A 4 1.28 -18.41 -4.32
N ARG A 5 0.81 -19.46 -3.68
CA ARG A 5 -0.58 -19.87 -3.77
C ARG A 5 -1.45 -18.86 -3.02
N ILE A 6 -2.55 -18.43 -3.66
CA ILE A 6 -3.49 -17.53 -3.04
C ILE A 6 -4.64 -18.35 -2.46
N GLU A 7 -4.89 -18.16 -1.17
CA GLU A 7 -5.98 -18.81 -0.47
C GLU A 7 -7.21 -17.89 -0.43
N PRO A 8 -8.42 -18.40 -0.65
CA PRO A 8 -9.63 -17.57 -0.57
C PRO A 8 -9.78 -16.83 0.75
N ALA A 9 -9.39 -17.44 1.87
CA ALA A 9 -9.46 -16.79 3.17
C ALA A 9 -8.61 -15.50 3.24
N TRP A 10 -7.51 -15.44 2.52
CA TRP A 10 -6.67 -14.24 2.49
C TRP A 10 -7.37 -13.10 1.75
N ILE A 11 -8.05 -13.41 0.65
CA ILE A 11 -8.84 -12.40 -0.07
C ILE A 11 -9.96 -11.89 0.83
N ASP A 12 -10.63 -12.77 1.56
CA ASP A 12 -11.70 -12.39 2.46
C ASP A 12 -11.22 -11.46 3.57
N ALA A 13 -9.99 -11.70 4.09
CA ALA A 13 -9.40 -10.82 5.09
C ALA A 13 -9.18 -9.40 4.54
N PHE A 14 -8.67 -9.30 3.31
CA PHE A 14 -8.50 -8.00 2.66
C PHE A 14 -9.84 -7.33 2.37
N GLU A 15 -10.86 -8.08 1.95
CA GLU A 15 -12.20 -7.53 1.77
C GLU A 15 -12.75 -6.94 3.07
N THR A 16 -12.55 -7.62 4.18
CA THR A 16 -12.97 -7.13 5.48
C THR A 16 -12.28 -5.81 5.82
N LEU A 17 -10.97 -5.73 5.55
CA LEU A 17 -10.21 -4.51 5.74
C LEU A 17 -10.79 -3.36 4.90
N PHE A 18 -11.00 -3.59 3.60
CA PHE A 18 -11.48 -2.55 2.69
C PHE A 18 -12.92 -2.16 2.96
N ARG A 19 -13.74 -3.09 3.45
CA ARG A 19 -15.11 -2.76 3.86
C ARG A 19 -15.13 -1.69 4.96
N ARG A 20 -14.14 -1.73 5.84
CA ARG A 20 -13.98 -0.71 6.89
C ARG A 20 -13.45 0.62 6.37
N CYS A 21 -12.90 0.63 5.17
CA CYS A 21 -12.41 1.87 4.56
C CYS A 21 -13.50 2.70 3.88
N ALA A 22 -14.74 2.23 3.91
CA ALA A 22 -15.90 2.95 3.35
C ALA A 22 -15.68 3.39 1.90
N LEU A 23 -15.20 2.47 1.07
CA LEU A 23 -14.97 2.72 -0.35
C LEU A 23 -16.28 2.97 -1.08
N GLN A 24 -16.26 3.92 -2.00
CA GLN A 24 -17.42 4.31 -2.79
C GLN A 24 -17.11 4.20 -4.27
N SER A 25 -18.16 4.08 -5.07
CA SER A 25 -18.05 4.15 -6.53
C SER A 25 -17.37 5.45 -6.94
N GLY A 26 -16.41 5.35 -7.82
CA GLY A 26 -15.60 6.49 -8.25
C GLY A 26 -14.30 6.67 -7.48
N ASP A 27 -14.11 5.98 -6.36
CA ASP A 27 -12.84 6.01 -5.64
C ASP A 27 -11.72 5.44 -6.52
N VAL A 28 -10.53 5.98 -6.35
CA VAL A 28 -9.31 5.49 -6.99
C VAL A 28 -8.32 5.16 -5.88
N VAL A 29 -7.87 3.91 -5.86
CA VAL A 29 -7.01 3.39 -4.80
C VAL A 29 -5.61 3.15 -5.34
N ALA A 30 -4.62 3.70 -4.65
CA ALA A 30 -3.21 3.43 -4.96
C ALA A 30 -2.70 2.33 -4.05
N ILE A 31 -2.10 1.30 -4.64
CA ILE A 31 -1.39 0.26 -3.89
C ILE A 31 0.09 0.58 -4.00
N LEU A 32 0.71 0.87 -2.87
CA LEU A 32 2.13 1.24 -2.83
C LEU A 32 2.94 0.10 -2.25
N GLY A 33 3.93 -0.35 -3.00
CA GLY A 33 4.87 -1.36 -2.56
C GLY A 33 6.29 -0.97 -2.90
N GLU A 34 7.21 -1.80 -2.47
CA GLU A 34 8.62 -1.67 -2.79
C GLU A 34 9.21 -3.04 -3.14
N THR A 35 10.46 -3.06 -3.60
CA THR A 35 11.10 -4.30 -4.06
C THR A 35 11.04 -5.41 -3.00
N GLN A 36 11.18 -5.06 -1.71
CA GLN A 36 11.14 -6.03 -0.62
C GLN A 36 9.73 -6.34 -0.10
N SER A 37 8.71 -5.65 -0.61
CA SER A 37 7.33 -5.98 -0.25
C SER A 37 6.97 -7.37 -0.77
N ARG A 38 6.17 -8.10 -0.02
CA ARG A 38 5.66 -9.40 -0.49
C ARG A 38 4.69 -9.17 -1.64
N PRO A 39 4.98 -9.66 -2.84
CA PRO A 39 4.09 -9.45 -4.00
C PRO A 39 2.67 -9.98 -3.76
N VAL A 40 2.52 -11.05 -3.00
CA VAL A 40 1.22 -11.63 -2.72
C VAL A 40 0.30 -10.65 -2.00
N LEU A 41 0.84 -9.79 -1.12
CA LEU A 41 0.03 -8.81 -0.41
C LEU A 41 -0.55 -7.76 -1.35
N MET A 42 0.26 -7.28 -2.30
CA MET A 42 -0.21 -6.33 -3.29
C MET A 42 -1.24 -6.95 -4.23
N GLU A 43 -1.04 -8.21 -4.60
CA GLU A 43 -1.99 -8.93 -5.44
C GLU A 43 -3.32 -9.19 -4.72
N LEU A 44 -3.26 -9.54 -3.42
CA LEU A 44 -4.46 -9.71 -2.61
C LEU A 44 -5.24 -8.40 -2.48
N ALA A 45 -4.53 -7.29 -2.30
CA ALA A 45 -5.16 -5.97 -2.25
C ALA A 45 -5.87 -5.67 -3.57
N ARG A 46 -5.20 -5.92 -4.70
CA ARG A 46 -5.77 -5.70 -6.03
C ARG A 46 -7.03 -6.55 -6.25
N LEU A 47 -6.95 -7.83 -5.90
CA LEU A 47 -8.08 -8.75 -6.07
C LEU A 47 -9.27 -8.36 -5.20
N ALA A 48 -9.03 -8.03 -3.94
CA ALA A 48 -10.09 -7.62 -3.03
C ALA A 48 -10.73 -6.31 -3.48
N LEU A 49 -9.92 -5.32 -3.91
CA LEU A 49 -10.44 -4.04 -4.41
C LEU A 49 -11.31 -4.21 -5.64
N SER A 50 -10.98 -5.17 -6.53
CA SER A 50 -11.78 -5.40 -7.73
C SER A 50 -13.22 -5.77 -7.41
N ARG A 51 -13.47 -6.35 -6.23
CA ARG A 51 -14.82 -6.74 -5.79
C ARG A 51 -15.66 -5.55 -5.31
N PHE A 52 -15.02 -4.40 -5.05
CA PHE A 52 -15.71 -3.18 -4.63
C PHE A 52 -16.09 -2.27 -5.81
N GLY A 53 -15.72 -2.66 -7.04
CA GLY A 53 -16.01 -1.83 -8.21
C GLY A 53 -15.21 -0.54 -8.27
N VAL A 54 -14.14 -0.41 -7.49
CA VAL A 54 -13.26 0.75 -7.52
C VAL A 54 -12.07 0.50 -8.43
N ARG A 55 -11.53 1.56 -9.01
CA ARG A 55 -10.31 1.46 -9.81
C ARG A 55 -9.09 1.52 -8.91
N SER A 56 -8.06 0.79 -9.27
CA SER A 56 -6.81 0.79 -8.53
C SER A 56 -5.62 0.76 -9.46
N PHE A 57 -4.49 1.21 -8.95
CA PHE A 57 -3.21 1.07 -9.64
C PHE A 57 -2.15 0.72 -8.60
N THR A 58 -1.06 0.11 -9.04
CA THR A 58 0.03 -0.32 -8.16
C THR A 58 1.32 0.38 -8.54
N LEU A 59 1.98 0.97 -7.55
CA LEU A 59 3.33 1.51 -7.68
C LEU A 59 4.29 0.65 -6.88
N VAL A 60 5.34 0.15 -7.52
CA VAL A 60 6.38 -0.61 -6.85
C VAL A 60 7.68 0.16 -6.99
N LEU A 61 8.23 0.60 -5.88
CA LEU A 61 9.44 1.42 -5.85
C LEU A 61 10.64 0.57 -5.45
N PRO A 62 11.85 0.91 -5.90
CA PRO A 62 13.04 0.19 -5.44
C PRO A 62 13.24 0.38 -3.94
N SER A 63 13.50 -0.71 -3.23
CA SER A 63 13.84 -0.62 -1.81
C SER A 63 15.17 0.08 -1.62
N VAL A 64 15.25 0.92 -0.59
CA VAL A 64 16.48 1.64 -0.21
C VAL A 64 17.16 0.87 0.91
N PHE A 65 18.44 0.58 0.70
CA PHE A 65 19.25 -0.11 1.70
C PHE A 65 20.20 0.87 2.34
N SER A 66 20.01 1.16 3.63
CA SER A 66 20.88 2.10 4.34
C SER A 66 22.11 1.43 4.95
N SER A 67 22.08 0.12 5.19
CA SER A 67 23.19 -0.58 5.86
C SER A 67 23.47 -1.97 5.30
N GLY A 68 22.79 -2.38 4.25
CA GLY A 68 22.91 -3.71 3.67
C GLY A 68 22.25 -4.80 4.49
N GLU A 69 21.68 -4.51 5.63
CA GLU A 69 20.94 -5.47 6.43
C GLU A 69 19.44 -5.39 6.11
N PRO A 70 18.75 -6.54 5.97
CA PRO A 70 17.30 -6.52 5.77
C PRO A 70 16.60 -5.95 7.00
N VAL A 71 15.60 -5.13 6.75
CA VAL A 71 14.76 -4.60 7.83
C VAL A 71 13.84 -5.71 8.29
N SER A 72 13.92 -6.06 9.58
CA SER A 72 13.15 -7.16 10.15
C SER A 72 11.82 -6.76 10.75
N ARG A 73 11.54 -5.47 10.87
CA ARG A 73 10.30 -4.98 11.46
C ARG A 73 9.97 -3.57 10.99
N SER A 74 8.70 -3.22 11.10
CA SER A 74 8.20 -1.91 10.73
C SER A 74 8.70 -0.83 11.71
N THR A 75 9.28 0.25 11.18
CA THR A 75 9.64 1.44 11.94
C THR A 75 8.65 2.58 11.72
N GLY A 76 7.78 2.44 10.73
CA GLY A 76 6.87 3.50 10.31
C GLY A 76 7.53 4.61 9.50
N ALA A 77 8.82 4.52 9.22
CA ALA A 77 9.60 5.56 8.54
C ALA A 77 10.20 5.04 7.23
N SER A 78 9.33 4.59 6.33
CA SER A 78 9.77 4.07 5.03
C SER A 78 10.50 5.14 4.22
N ASP A 79 11.61 4.75 3.60
CA ASP A 79 12.38 5.59 2.69
C ASP A 79 12.04 5.30 1.22
N ALA A 80 11.05 4.47 0.96
CA ALA A 80 10.77 4.00 -0.40
C ALA A 80 10.41 5.13 -1.37
N ILE A 81 9.70 6.16 -0.91
CA ILE A 81 9.26 7.26 -1.77
C ILE A 81 10.42 8.17 -2.18
N GLN A 82 11.43 8.31 -1.34
CA GLN A 82 12.65 9.09 -1.63
C GLN A 82 12.35 10.54 -2.06
N GLN A 83 11.29 11.13 -1.51
CA GLN A 83 10.84 12.49 -1.81
C GLN A 83 10.55 12.73 -3.30
N LEU A 84 10.24 11.69 -4.06
CA LEU A 84 9.94 11.80 -5.47
C LEU A 84 8.58 12.47 -5.68
N ALA A 85 8.61 13.69 -6.22
CA ALA A 85 7.40 14.48 -6.43
C ALA A 85 6.32 13.77 -7.26
N PRO A 86 6.66 13.04 -8.35
CA PRO A 86 5.64 12.32 -9.11
C PRO A 86 4.92 11.25 -8.29
N VAL A 87 5.64 10.58 -7.39
CA VAL A 87 5.06 9.55 -6.52
C VAL A 87 4.13 10.20 -5.51
N ILE A 88 4.60 11.27 -4.85
CA ILE A 88 3.77 12.01 -3.89
C ILE A 88 2.49 12.51 -4.57
N ALA A 89 2.60 13.05 -5.77
CA ALA A 89 1.45 13.55 -6.52
C ALA A 89 0.44 12.43 -6.84
N ALA A 90 0.93 11.27 -7.26
CA ALA A 90 0.07 10.14 -7.57
C ALA A 90 -0.70 9.66 -6.32
N LEU A 91 -0.01 9.59 -5.19
CA LEU A 91 -0.64 9.16 -3.93
C LEU A 91 -1.63 10.22 -3.43
N ALA A 92 -1.25 11.50 -3.49
CA ALA A 92 -2.12 12.60 -3.06
C ALA A 92 -3.37 12.73 -3.93
N GLY A 93 -3.33 12.28 -5.17
CA GLY A 93 -4.47 12.27 -6.09
C GLY A 93 -5.38 11.05 -5.94
N SER A 94 -5.07 10.13 -5.05
CA SER A 94 -5.87 8.94 -4.79
C SER A 94 -6.82 9.18 -3.63
N THR A 95 -7.89 8.37 -3.53
CA THR A 95 -8.81 8.46 -2.40
C THR A 95 -8.43 7.56 -1.23
N LEU A 96 -7.67 6.50 -1.51
CA LEU A 96 -7.11 5.61 -0.50
C LEU A 96 -5.74 5.16 -0.98
N VAL A 97 -4.78 5.11 -0.07
CA VAL A 97 -3.46 4.52 -0.31
C VAL A 97 -3.34 3.26 0.53
N VAL A 98 -3.14 2.12 -0.13
CA VAL A 98 -2.84 0.86 0.54
C VAL A 98 -1.33 0.76 0.63
N ASP A 99 -0.82 0.98 1.83
CA ASP A 99 0.63 1.05 2.09
C ASP A 99 1.15 -0.35 2.38
N CYS A 100 1.81 -0.96 1.39
CA CYS A 100 2.47 -2.24 1.51
C CYS A 100 3.99 -2.10 1.60
N THR A 101 4.51 -0.90 1.92
CA THR A 101 5.95 -0.73 2.15
C THR A 101 6.38 -1.52 3.38
N VAL A 102 7.65 -1.91 3.42
CA VAL A 102 8.13 -2.78 4.50
C VAL A 102 8.05 -2.07 5.85
N GLU A 103 8.47 -0.83 5.92
CA GLU A 103 8.51 -0.08 7.19
C GLU A 103 7.25 0.72 7.47
N GLY A 104 6.40 0.96 6.46
CA GLY A 104 5.22 1.79 6.61
C GLY A 104 5.49 3.27 6.48
N LEU A 105 4.44 4.05 6.21
CA LEU A 105 4.54 5.49 5.96
C LEU A 105 4.21 6.35 7.17
N MET A 106 3.87 5.77 8.32
CA MET A 106 3.36 6.52 9.47
C MET A 106 4.26 7.69 9.88
N HIS A 107 5.59 7.49 9.81
CA HIS A 107 6.58 8.51 10.16
C HIS A 107 7.44 8.93 8.96
N ALA A 108 7.03 8.54 7.75
CA ALA A 108 7.75 8.96 6.55
C ALA A 108 7.59 10.47 6.35
N PRO A 109 8.64 11.16 5.91
CA PRO A 109 8.58 12.63 5.75
C PRO A 109 7.58 13.08 4.69
N GLU A 110 7.23 12.21 3.74
CA GLU A 110 6.27 12.52 2.68
C GLU A 110 4.81 12.42 3.11
N LEU A 111 4.52 11.76 4.23
CA LEU A 111 3.14 11.50 4.61
C LEU A 111 2.28 12.76 4.74
N PRO A 112 2.75 13.86 5.38
CA PRO A 112 1.92 15.06 5.47
C PRO A 112 1.49 15.61 4.12
N ALA A 113 2.36 15.58 3.11
CA ALA A 113 2.03 16.05 1.76
C ALA A 113 1.02 15.14 1.08
N ILE A 114 1.12 13.82 1.31
CA ILE A 114 0.16 12.86 0.77
C ILE A 114 -1.22 13.10 1.39
N LEU A 115 -1.29 13.22 2.71
CA LEU A 115 -2.57 13.40 3.42
C LEU A 115 -3.23 14.74 3.11
N LYS A 116 -2.44 15.76 2.77
CA LYS A 116 -2.98 17.05 2.35
C LYS A 116 -3.76 16.91 1.05
N GLY A 117 -3.38 15.97 0.19
CA GLY A 117 -4.03 15.74 -1.08
C GLY A 117 -3.71 16.81 -2.12
N ASN A 118 -4.57 16.91 -3.11
CA ASN A 118 -4.37 17.83 -4.26
C ASN A 118 -5.45 18.91 -4.35
N GLY A 119 -6.22 19.12 -3.27
CA GLY A 119 -7.33 20.09 -3.28
C GLY A 119 -8.66 19.45 -3.68
N ALA A 120 -8.65 18.46 -4.58
CA ALA A 120 -9.85 17.74 -5.00
C ALA A 120 -10.04 16.44 -4.19
N THR A 121 -8.94 15.82 -3.80
CA THR A 121 -8.95 14.58 -3.02
C THR A 121 -8.04 14.71 -1.81
N GLN A 122 -8.43 14.06 -0.72
CA GLN A 122 -7.60 13.90 0.47
C GLN A 122 -7.57 12.40 0.77
N PRO A 123 -6.47 11.72 0.49
CA PRO A 123 -6.41 10.28 0.66
C PRO A 123 -6.35 9.89 2.13
N ARG A 124 -6.89 8.73 2.41
CA ARG A 124 -6.63 7.99 3.64
C ARG A 124 -5.53 6.98 3.35
N VAL A 125 -4.78 6.60 4.37
CA VAL A 125 -3.73 5.60 4.23
C VAL A 125 -4.02 4.44 5.16
N VAL A 126 -4.00 3.23 4.62
CA VAL A 126 -4.09 2.00 5.41
C VAL A 126 -2.81 1.21 5.23
N TYR A 127 -2.18 0.82 6.33
CA TYR A 127 -0.95 0.05 6.31
C TYR A 127 -1.25 -1.45 6.34
N VAL A 128 -0.60 -2.19 5.45
CA VAL A 128 -0.63 -3.64 5.43
C VAL A 128 0.76 -4.14 5.84
N SER A 129 0.85 -4.77 7.00
CA SER A 129 2.11 -5.29 7.50
C SER A 129 2.71 -6.29 6.52
N ASN A 130 4.03 -6.19 6.29
CA ASN A 130 4.73 -7.04 5.33
C ASN A 130 4.99 -8.43 5.90
N GLU A 131 3.93 -9.11 6.29
CA GLU A 131 3.97 -10.45 6.85
C GLU A 131 3.37 -11.47 5.88
N HIS A 132 3.66 -12.74 6.10
CA HIS A 132 3.03 -13.78 5.29
C HIS A 132 1.51 -13.76 5.56
N PRO A 133 0.66 -13.95 4.51
CA PRO A 133 -0.80 -13.90 4.67
C PRO A 133 -1.37 -14.85 5.71
N GLU A 134 -0.67 -15.93 6.05
CA GLU A 134 -1.10 -16.84 7.11
C GLU A 134 -1.21 -16.15 8.46
N ALA A 135 -0.56 -15.00 8.65
CA ALA A 135 -0.67 -14.22 9.88
C ALA A 135 -1.96 -13.39 9.97
N LEU A 136 -2.72 -13.34 8.89
CA LEU A 136 -3.97 -12.58 8.83
C LEU A 136 -5.12 -13.23 9.60
#